data_a6a319f57c8badab468ff073500be4e3
#
_entry.id   a6a319f57c8badab468ff073500be4e3
#
_cell.length_a   1.000
_cell.length_b   1.000
_cell.length_c   1.000
_cell.angle_alpha   90.00
_cell.angle_beta   90.00
_cell.angle_gamma   90.00
#
_symmetry.space_group_name_H-M   'P 1'
#
loop_
_entity.id
_entity.type
_entity.pdbx_description
1 polymer ?
#
loop_
_entity_poly.entity_id
_entity_poly.type
_entity_poly.pdbx_seq_one_letter_code
_entity_poly.pdbx_strand_id
1 'polypeptide(L)'
;MTDIQVSGKFLQRAVLSAPSRLHEIRTLNQVILAVSVLSMLGAGWICLSFCLFKQVRTFRHQLILGLAISDFWMAANFLSSCAVNLSGHILSEPPQQKFCSFNGFMTQLFVVQTDYWVLLIAISTFLILANHKHLSTWIQEHRIVLWCLPWGFSALWAALGLALAGYGDIGAWCWFTSDKTRLLVNFIPRWLIIIAILALYAHLYRIIYKAHNRFMSFDDASPHSLQPETESVSSTRRIGRPSASMNIASKDMDIEHTGGTISGPTHSRRPSPVLKKMAYQMMSYPLVYMFIWTIPTSLRIYQTVTGKAAPFGIATVDKACIVVQGFADALIYGVNESSLSAWREKFSRYPPTAPAPINFHVNVQRDITITRSLRSSRLDHDL
;
A
#
# COMPACT_ATOMS: atom_id res chain seq x y z
N MET A 1 -49.56 -27.99 10.12
CA MET A 1 -49.77 -26.54 9.96
C MET A 1 -48.61 -25.70 10.52
N THR A 2 -47.67 -26.30 11.21
CA THR A 2 -46.46 -25.61 11.79
C THR A 2 -45.30 -25.43 10.83
N ASP A 3 -45.17 -26.26 9.79
CA ASP A 3 -44.04 -26.19 8.83
C ASP A 3 -44.13 -25.03 7.85
N ILE A 4 -45.32 -24.51 7.54
CA ILE A 4 -45.52 -23.41 6.60
C ILE A 4 -45.14 -22.06 7.24
N GLN A 5 -45.30 -21.89 8.55
CA GLN A 5 -44.93 -20.65 9.25
C GLN A 5 -43.43 -20.52 9.46
N VAL A 6 -42.71 -21.64 9.66
CA VAL A 6 -41.26 -21.64 9.78
C VAL A 6 -40.62 -21.32 8.43
N SER A 7 -41.15 -21.89 7.34
CA SER A 7 -40.70 -21.57 5.96
C SER A 7 -40.92 -20.11 5.58
N GLY A 8 -42.06 -19.50 5.99
CA GLY A 8 -42.37 -18.10 5.70
C GLY A 8 -41.44 -17.08 6.41
N LYS A 9 -41.05 -17.34 7.66
CA LYS A 9 -40.07 -16.52 8.39
C LYS A 9 -38.67 -16.68 7.86
N PHE A 10 -38.33 -17.86 7.34
CA PHE A 10 -37.05 -18.13 6.68
C PHE A 10 -36.96 -17.41 5.34
N LEU A 11 -38.03 -17.40 4.52
CA LEU A 11 -38.05 -16.66 3.25
C LEU A 11 -37.95 -15.16 3.45
N GLN A 12 -38.49 -14.59 4.51
CA GLN A 12 -38.50 -13.14 4.74
C GLN A 12 -37.12 -12.59 5.16
N ARG A 13 -36.20 -13.43 5.70
CA ARG A 13 -34.81 -13.04 6.02
C ARG A 13 -33.82 -13.21 4.88
N ALA A 14 -34.13 -14.04 3.90
CA ALA A 14 -33.21 -14.44 2.83
C ALA A 14 -33.34 -13.65 1.53
N VAL A 15 -34.34 -12.77 1.41
CA VAL A 15 -34.82 -12.25 0.11
C VAL A 15 -33.82 -11.43 -0.70
N LEU A 16 -32.81 -10.80 -0.08
CA LEU A 16 -31.87 -9.95 -0.81
C LEU A 16 -30.44 -10.49 -0.90
N SER A 17 -30.05 -11.46 -0.10
CA SER A 17 -28.64 -11.83 0.05
C SER A 17 -28.27 -13.25 -0.37
N ALA A 18 -29.19 -14.21 -0.39
CA ALA A 18 -28.90 -15.59 -0.74
C ALA A 18 -29.81 -16.06 -1.88
N PRO A 19 -29.28 -16.85 -2.83
CA PRO A 19 -30.11 -17.49 -3.84
C PRO A 19 -31.05 -18.50 -3.18
N SER A 20 -32.26 -18.60 -3.70
CA SER A 20 -33.33 -19.51 -3.15
C SER A 20 -33.28 -20.89 -3.78
N ARG A 21 -32.67 -21.07 -4.96
CA ARG A 21 -32.63 -22.32 -5.71
C ARG A 21 -31.38 -23.12 -5.34
N LEU A 22 -31.55 -24.42 -5.05
CA LEU A 22 -30.45 -25.30 -4.66
C LEU A 22 -29.33 -25.35 -5.68
N HIS A 23 -29.66 -25.36 -6.99
CA HIS A 23 -28.66 -25.29 -8.07
C HIS A 23 -27.85 -23.98 -8.01
N GLU A 24 -28.49 -22.84 -7.79
CA GLU A 24 -27.82 -21.54 -7.68
C GLU A 24 -26.90 -21.49 -6.46
N ILE A 25 -27.35 -22.03 -5.31
CA ILE A 25 -26.53 -22.13 -4.09
C ILE A 25 -25.28 -22.97 -4.38
N ARG A 26 -25.42 -24.12 -5.03
CA ARG A 26 -24.30 -25.00 -5.37
C ARG A 26 -23.33 -24.31 -6.32
N THR A 27 -23.82 -23.67 -7.39
CA THR A 27 -23.00 -22.93 -8.34
C THR A 27 -22.25 -21.78 -7.68
N LEU A 28 -22.94 -21.00 -6.82
CA LEU A 28 -22.33 -19.94 -6.03
C LEU A 28 -21.17 -20.48 -5.19
N ASN A 29 -21.39 -21.55 -4.42
CA ASN A 29 -20.37 -22.12 -3.55
C ASN A 29 -19.17 -22.69 -4.33
N GLN A 30 -19.40 -23.27 -5.53
CA GLN A 30 -18.32 -23.72 -6.40
C GLN A 30 -17.46 -22.56 -6.93
N VAL A 31 -18.09 -21.47 -7.37
CA VAL A 31 -17.38 -20.27 -7.83
C VAL A 31 -16.57 -19.65 -6.69
N ILE A 32 -17.18 -19.45 -5.53
CA ILE A 32 -16.51 -18.85 -4.38
C ILE A 32 -15.36 -19.75 -3.88
N LEU A 33 -15.54 -21.07 -3.86
CA LEU A 33 -14.48 -22.01 -3.51
C LEU A 33 -13.27 -21.87 -4.46
N ALA A 34 -13.51 -21.86 -5.78
CA ALA A 34 -12.43 -21.70 -6.77
C ALA A 34 -11.68 -20.37 -6.59
N VAL A 35 -12.42 -19.26 -6.42
CA VAL A 35 -11.81 -17.93 -6.20
C VAL A 35 -11.07 -17.88 -4.86
N SER A 36 -11.60 -18.54 -3.80
CA SER A 36 -10.93 -18.61 -2.50
C SER A 36 -9.60 -19.36 -2.59
N VAL A 37 -9.53 -20.45 -3.33
CA VAL A 37 -8.27 -21.18 -3.56
C VAL A 37 -7.25 -20.28 -4.26
N LEU A 38 -7.64 -19.58 -5.32
CA LEU A 38 -6.76 -18.65 -6.04
C LEU A 38 -6.27 -17.51 -5.14
N SER A 39 -7.18 -16.94 -4.36
CA SER A 39 -6.85 -15.84 -3.42
C SER A 39 -5.91 -16.32 -2.30
N MET A 40 -6.16 -17.50 -1.75
CA MET A 40 -5.31 -18.10 -0.72
C MET A 40 -3.90 -18.42 -1.25
N LEU A 41 -3.78 -18.96 -2.47
CA LEU A 41 -2.49 -19.21 -3.11
C LEU A 41 -1.75 -17.91 -3.40
N GLY A 42 -2.43 -16.89 -3.91
CA GLY A 42 -1.86 -15.57 -4.17
C GLY A 42 -1.33 -14.89 -2.90
N ALA A 43 -2.18 -14.73 -1.89
CA ALA A 43 -1.80 -14.14 -0.61
C ALA A 43 -0.71 -14.97 0.09
N GLY A 44 -0.80 -16.31 0.04
CA GLY A 44 0.21 -17.22 0.56
C GLY A 44 1.56 -17.06 -0.13
N TRP A 45 1.59 -16.81 -1.44
CA TRP A 45 2.82 -16.51 -2.18
C TRP A 45 3.49 -15.21 -1.69
N ILE A 46 2.73 -14.16 -1.39
CA ILE A 46 3.28 -12.92 -0.80
C ILE A 46 3.90 -13.23 0.56
N CYS A 47 3.17 -13.92 1.44
CA CYS A 47 3.65 -14.30 2.76
C CYS A 47 4.93 -15.16 2.69
N LEU A 48 4.94 -16.14 1.79
CA LEU A 48 6.10 -17.02 1.56
C LEU A 48 7.30 -16.23 1.04
N SER A 49 7.08 -15.31 0.10
CA SER A 49 8.14 -14.44 -0.44
C SER A 49 8.79 -13.60 0.66
N PHE A 50 7.98 -13.04 1.55
CA PHE A 50 8.48 -12.27 2.71
C PHE A 50 9.28 -13.14 3.68
N CYS A 51 8.87 -14.38 3.91
CA CYS A 51 9.58 -15.31 4.79
C CYS A 51 10.91 -15.77 4.19
N LEU A 52 10.96 -16.02 2.87
CA LEU A 52 12.13 -16.59 2.22
C LEU A 52 13.20 -15.56 1.87
N PHE A 53 12.80 -14.33 1.48
CA PHE A 53 13.73 -13.33 0.96
C PHE A 53 13.94 -12.18 1.94
N LYS A 54 15.10 -12.12 2.57
CA LYS A 54 15.49 -11.02 3.49
C LYS A 54 15.49 -9.65 2.78
N GLN A 55 15.75 -9.62 1.48
CA GLN A 55 15.83 -8.39 0.66
C GLN A 55 14.47 -7.66 0.57
N VAL A 56 13.34 -8.39 0.66
CA VAL A 56 12.00 -7.80 0.61
C VAL A 56 11.45 -7.40 1.99
N ARG A 57 12.23 -7.49 3.09
CA ARG A 57 11.77 -7.17 4.45
C ARG A 57 11.90 -5.68 4.79
N THR A 58 11.43 -4.80 3.92
CA THR A 58 11.36 -3.36 4.18
C THR A 58 10.06 -2.98 4.88
N PHE A 59 9.97 -1.76 5.45
CA PHE A 59 8.75 -1.25 6.06
C PHE A 59 7.54 -1.35 5.12
N ARG A 60 7.70 -1.00 3.85
CA ARG A 60 6.67 -1.12 2.81
C ARG A 60 6.14 -2.55 2.70
N HIS A 61 7.04 -3.52 2.60
CA HIS A 61 6.65 -4.93 2.48
C HIS A 61 5.99 -5.46 3.76
N GLN A 62 6.25 -4.85 4.92
CA GLN A 62 5.54 -5.20 6.16
C GLN A 62 4.07 -4.82 6.10
N LEU A 63 3.73 -3.67 5.50
CA LEU A 63 2.33 -3.27 5.28
C LEU A 63 1.63 -4.20 4.29
N ILE A 64 2.30 -4.55 3.19
CA ILE A 64 1.79 -5.50 2.20
C ILE A 64 1.62 -6.90 2.83
N LEU A 65 2.54 -7.30 3.69
CA LEU A 65 2.43 -8.56 4.45
C LEU A 65 1.19 -8.56 5.35
N GLY A 66 0.92 -7.46 6.06
CA GLY A 66 -0.27 -7.34 6.90
C GLY A 66 -1.56 -7.50 6.09
N LEU A 67 -1.63 -6.88 4.92
CA LEU A 67 -2.72 -7.04 3.96
C LEU A 67 -2.83 -8.50 3.50
N ALA A 68 -1.72 -9.10 3.04
CA ALA A 68 -1.70 -10.48 2.56
C ALA A 68 -2.09 -11.51 3.61
N ILE A 69 -1.70 -11.32 4.88
CA ILE A 69 -2.14 -12.19 5.99
C ILE A 69 -3.65 -12.11 6.17
N SER A 70 -4.23 -10.90 6.09
CA SER A 70 -5.69 -10.72 6.19
C SER A 70 -6.42 -11.41 5.04
N ASP A 71 -5.94 -11.25 3.82
CA ASP A 71 -6.53 -11.88 2.63
C ASP A 71 -6.41 -13.40 2.64
N PHE A 72 -5.28 -13.92 3.11
CA PHE A 72 -5.06 -15.36 3.25
C PHE A 72 -6.08 -15.99 4.20
N TRP A 73 -6.24 -15.43 5.39
CA TRP A 73 -7.18 -15.95 6.37
C TRP A 73 -8.64 -15.70 5.98
N MET A 74 -8.93 -14.60 5.31
CA MET A 74 -10.26 -14.34 4.73
C MET A 74 -10.60 -15.39 3.68
N ALA A 75 -9.70 -15.68 2.75
CA ALA A 75 -9.90 -16.71 1.74
C ALA A 75 -10.04 -18.11 2.36
N ALA A 76 -9.24 -18.44 3.37
CA ALA A 76 -9.36 -19.70 4.12
C ALA A 76 -10.71 -19.83 4.83
N ASN A 77 -11.22 -18.72 5.40
CA ASN A 77 -12.51 -18.67 6.05
C ASN A 77 -13.67 -18.89 5.05
N PHE A 78 -13.61 -18.30 3.86
CA PHE A 78 -14.60 -18.53 2.80
C PHE A 78 -14.50 -19.94 2.20
N LEU A 79 -13.28 -20.45 2.02
CA LEU A 79 -13.04 -21.82 1.58
C LEU A 79 -13.71 -22.83 2.52
N SER A 80 -13.54 -22.65 3.83
CA SER A 80 -14.10 -23.55 4.84
C SER A 80 -15.64 -23.56 4.82
N SER A 81 -16.29 -22.40 4.70
CA SER A 81 -17.74 -22.32 4.62
C SER A 81 -18.32 -22.94 3.33
N CYS A 82 -17.65 -22.68 2.19
CA CYS A 82 -18.03 -23.32 0.93
C CYS A 82 -17.86 -24.84 0.96
N ALA A 83 -16.80 -25.35 1.59
CA ALA A 83 -16.57 -26.77 1.75
C ALA A 83 -17.68 -27.43 2.59
N VAL A 84 -18.11 -26.80 3.68
CA VAL A 84 -19.24 -27.27 4.50
C VAL A 84 -20.54 -27.30 3.68
N ASN A 85 -20.86 -26.22 2.96
CA ASN A 85 -22.05 -26.17 2.11
C ASN A 85 -22.05 -27.24 1.00
N LEU A 86 -20.88 -27.48 0.36
CA LEU A 86 -20.77 -28.47 -0.72
C LEU A 86 -20.74 -29.92 -0.21
N SER A 87 -20.37 -30.15 1.06
CA SER A 87 -20.46 -31.47 1.68
C SER A 87 -21.89 -31.87 2.09
N GLY A 88 -22.87 -31.01 1.83
CA GLY A 88 -24.28 -31.28 2.12
C GLY A 88 -24.78 -30.78 3.46
N HIS A 89 -23.95 -30.08 4.23
CA HIS A 89 -24.34 -29.44 5.50
C HIS A 89 -24.69 -27.97 5.25
N ILE A 90 -25.92 -27.57 5.55
CA ILE A 90 -26.37 -26.19 5.38
C ILE A 90 -25.92 -25.36 6.59
N LEU A 91 -25.26 -24.21 6.36
CA LEU A 91 -24.74 -23.35 7.42
C LEU A 91 -25.82 -22.81 8.38
N SER A 92 -27.08 -22.75 7.94
CA SER A 92 -28.21 -22.31 8.75
C SER A 92 -28.77 -23.40 9.65
N GLU A 93 -28.32 -24.65 9.56
CA GLU A 93 -28.78 -25.73 10.41
C GLU A 93 -28.30 -25.59 11.86
N PRO A 94 -29.08 -26.00 12.86
CA PRO A 94 -28.73 -25.88 14.27
C PRO A 94 -27.34 -26.46 14.63
N PRO A 95 -26.89 -27.61 14.09
CA PRO A 95 -25.57 -28.15 14.37
C PRO A 95 -24.44 -27.23 13.89
N GLN A 96 -24.68 -26.46 12.83
CA GLN A 96 -23.67 -25.56 12.21
C GLN A 96 -23.70 -24.13 12.76
N GLN A 97 -24.61 -23.81 13.68
CA GLN A 97 -24.79 -22.43 14.17
C GLN A 97 -23.53 -21.86 14.84
N LYS A 98 -22.79 -22.68 15.62
CA LYS A 98 -21.52 -22.25 16.25
C LYS A 98 -20.45 -21.96 15.19
N PHE A 99 -20.33 -22.83 14.19
CA PHE A 99 -19.43 -22.64 13.06
C PHE A 99 -19.81 -21.38 12.28
N CYS A 100 -21.09 -21.18 12.00
CA CYS A 100 -21.60 -20.01 11.30
C CYS A 100 -21.30 -18.70 12.05
N SER A 101 -21.51 -18.67 13.37
CA SER A 101 -21.19 -17.50 14.19
C SER A 101 -19.69 -17.19 14.16
N PHE A 102 -18.83 -18.20 14.26
CA PHE A 102 -17.38 -18.05 14.16
C PHE A 102 -16.94 -17.60 12.75
N ASN A 103 -17.46 -18.23 11.70
CA ASN A 103 -17.19 -17.87 10.31
C ASN A 103 -17.61 -16.42 10.01
N GLY A 104 -18.77 -15.99 10.51
CA GLY A 104 -19.25 -14.61 10.39
C GLY A 104 -18.39 -13.60 11.14
N PHE A 105 -17.93 -13.96 12.35
CA PHE A 105 -16.98 -13.14 13.11
C PHE A 105 -15.68 -12.97 12.35
N MET A 106 -15.09 -14.05 11.83
CA MET A 106 -13.86 -14.00 11.03
C MET A 106 -14.05 -13.23 9.73
N THR A 107 -15.22 -13.39 9.05
CA THR A 107 -15.57 -12.61 7.88
C THR A 107 -15.53 -11.11 8.19
N GLN A 108 -16.22 -10.68 9.24
CA GLN A 108 -16.27 -9.27 9.62
C GLN A 108 -14.89 -8.75 10.02
N LEU A 109 -14.12 -9.53 10.77
CA LEU A 109 -12.79 -9.18 11.21
C LEU A 109 -11.87 -8.92 10.01
N PHE A 110 -11.73 -9.89 9.10
CA PHE A 110 -10.78 -9.76 7.99
C PHE A 110 -11.21 -8.76 6.92
N VAL A 111 -12.50 -8.64 6.64
CA VAL A 111 -13.02 -7.66 5.68
C VAL A 111 -12.74 -6.23 6.16
N VAL A 112 -12.94 -5.95 7.45
CA VAL A 112 -12.64 -4.62 8.04
C VAL A 112 -11.13 -4.40 8.17
N GLN A 113 -10.39 -5.45 8.52
CA GLN A 113 -8.94 -5.40 8.65
C GLN A 113 -8.26 -5.02 7.34
N THR A 114 -8.72 -5.58 6.22
CA THR A 114 -8.24 -5.24 4.88
C THR A 114 -8.43 -3.75 4.58
N ASP A 115 -9.58 -3.16 4.94
CA ASP A 115 -9.84 -1.74 4.77
C ASP A 115 -8.80 -0.87 5.49
N TYR A 116 -8.46 -1.23 6.74
CA TYR A 116 -7.43 -0.52 7.51
C TYR A 116 -6.02 -0.69 6.95
N TRP A 117 -5.66 -1.88 6.45
CA TRP A 117 -4.36 -2.07 5.81
C TRP A 117 -4.20 -1.22 4.57
N VAL A 118 -5.22 -1.19 3.71
CA VAL A 118 -5.23 -0.36 2.49
C VAL A 118 -5.14 1.12 2.83
N LEU A 119 -5.84 1.59 3.87
CA LEU A 119 -5.74 2.96 4.37
C LEU A 119 -4.33 3.28 4.88
N LEU A 120 -3.70 2.39 5.65
CA LEU A 120 -2.34 2.56 6.14
C LEU A 120 -1.30 2.61 5.00
N ILE A 121 -1.47 1.80 3.96
CA ILE A 121 -0.65 1.84 2.75
C ILE A 121 -0.80 3.21 2.07
N ALA A 122 -2.03 3.72 1.92
CA ALA A 122 -2.29 5.01 1.31
C ALA A 122 -1.69 6.19 2.11
N ILE A 123 -1.87 6.20 3.44
CA ILE A 123 -1.29 7.21 4.34
C ILE A 123 0.24 7.16 4.28
N SER A 124 0.84 5.98 4.39
CA SER A 124 2.30 5.82 4.35
C SER A 124 2.87 6.31 3.02
N THR A 125 2.22 5.99 1.91
CA THR A 125 2.60 6.43 0.57
C THR A 125 2.52 7.96 0.46
N PHE A 126 1.44 8.56 0.95
CA PHE A 126 1.26 10.00 0.97
C PHE A 126 2.37 10.71 1.77
N LEU A 127 2.67 10.25 2.98
CA LEU A 127 3.69 10.86 3.84
C LEU A 127 5.10 10.78 3.24
N ILE A 128 5.42 9.68 2.57
CA ILE A 128 6.70 9.50 1.87
C ILE A 128 6.81 10.48 0.69
N LEU A 129 5.76 10.57 -0.15
CA LEU A 129 5.77 11.41 -1.35
C LEU A 129 5.65 12.90 -1.05
N ALA A 130 4.85 13.27 -0.06
CA ALA A 130 4.71 14.64 0.41
C ALA A 130 5.95 15.13 1.20
N ASN A 131 6.95 14.25 1.40
CA ASN A 131 8.20 14.54 2.11
C ASN A 131 8.00 14.99 3.55
N HIS A 132 6.97 14.49 4.23
CA HIS A 132 6.73 14.72 5.66
C HIS A 132 7.66 13.86 6.51
N LYS A 133 8.95 14.25 6.59
CA LYS A 133 10.01 13.45 7.23
C LYS A 133 9.67 13.03 8.65
N HIS A 134 9.24 13.97 9.49
CA HIS A 134 8.93 13.71 10.90
C HIS A 134 7.87 12.61 11.07
N LEU A 135 6.73 12.74 10.38
CA LEU A 135 5.65 11.75 10.44
C LEU A 135 6.05 10.41 9.79
N SER A 136 6.78 10.46 8.69
CA SER A 136 7.28 9.24 8.03
C SER A 136 8.25 8.46 8.91
N THR A 137 9.13 9.16 9.65
CA THR A 137 10.05 8.53 10.61
C THR A 137 9.29 7.98 11.80
N TRP A 138 8.37 8.76 12.38
CA TRP A 138 7.55 8.32 13.51
C TRP A 138 6.78 7.03 13.20
N ILE A 139 6.13 6.93 12.02
CA ILE A 139 5.43 5.73 11.57
C ILE A 139 6.39 4.54 11.46
N GLN A 140 7.60 4.75 10.94
CA GLN A 140 8.58 3.67 10.81
C GLN A 140 9.16 3.21 12.16
N GLU A 141 9.21 4.07 13.16
CA GLU A 141 9.65 3.74 14.51
C GLU A 141 8.56 2.99 15.30
N HIS A 142 7.29 3.37 15.13
CA HIS A 142 6.16 2.80 15.88
C HIS A 142 5.46 1.65 15.13
N ARG A 143 6.24 0.73 14.54
CA ARG A 143 5.72 -0.39 13.73
C ARG A 143 4.72 -1.26 14.48
N ILE A 144 4.95 -1.52 15.77
CA ILE A 144 4.08 -2.35 16.61
C ILE A 144 2.69 -1.72 16.72
N VAL A 145 2.62 -0.41 16.94
CA VAL A 145 1.34 0.31 17.01
C VAL A 145 0.59 0.19 15.68
N LEU A 146 1.28 0.37 14.56
CA LEU A 146 0.70 0.24 13.22
C LEU A 146 0.18 -1.19 12.93
N TRP A 147 0.81 -2.21 13.49
CA TRP A 147 0.31 -3.57 13.37
C TRP A 147 -0.88 -3.82 14.28
N CYS A 148 -0.87 -3.31 15.51
CA CYS A 148 -1.96 -3.50 16.46
C CYS A 148 -3.26 -2.77 16.07
N LEU A 149 -3.16 -1.61 15.40
CA LEU A 149 -4.33 -0.82 15.03
C LEU A 149 -5.33 -1.56 14.13
N PRO A 150 -4.95 -2.11 12.95
CA PRO A 150 -5.87 -2.86 12.10
C PRO A 150 -6.48 -4.07 12.81
N TRP A 151 -5.67 -4.82 13.57
CA TRP A 151 -6.14 -6.00 14.31
C TRP A 151 -7.09 -5.62 15.44
N GLY A 152 -6.74 -4.61 16.24
CA GLY A 152 -7.56 -4.19 17.37
C GLY A 152 -8.91 -3.61 16.96
N PHE A 153 -8.92 -2.69 15.99
CA PHE A 153 -10.17 -2.10 15.51
C PHE A 153 -11.06 -3.09 14.78
N SER A 154 -10.50 -3.97 13.94
CA SER A 154 -11.29 -4.98 13.25
C SER A 154 -11.88 -6.02 14.22
N ALA A 155 -11.12 -6.44 15.23
CA ALA A 155 -11.62 -7.33 16.26
C ALA A 155 -12.73 -6.68 17.10
N LEU A 156 -12.59 -5.40 17.45
CA LEU A 156 -13.63 -4.63 18.13
C LEU A 156 -14.93 -4.56 17.29
N TRP A 157 -14.81 -4.21 16.00
CA TRP A 157 -15.96 -4.18 15.08
C TRP A 157 -16.63 -5.55 14.93
N ALA A 158 -15.84 -6.63 14.81
CA ALA A 158 -16.38 -7.97 14.72
C ALA A 158 -17.09 -8.41 16.03
N ALA A 159 -16.50 -8.07 17.18
CA ALA A 159 -17.12 -8.37 18.48
C ALA A 159 -18.43 -7.60 18.70
N LEU A 160 -18.45 -6.30 18.37
CA LEU A 160 -19.67 -5.49 18.43
C LEU A 160 -20.75 -6.03 17.47
N GLY A 161 -20.35 -6.44 16.26
CA GLY A 161 -21.25 -7.05 15.30
C GLY A 161 -21.87 -8.34 15.81
N LEU A 162 -21.08 -9.19 16.46
CA LEU A 162 -21.56 -10.42 17.06
C LEU A 162 -22.53 -10.14 18.23
N ALA A 163 -22.21 -9.22 19.10
CA ALA A 163 -22.99 -8.89 20.29
C ALA A 163 -24.33 -8.20 19.96
N LEU A 164 -24.34 -7.31 18.96
CA LEU A 164 -25.51 -6.47 18.67
C LEU A 164 -26.44 -7.05 17.61
N ALA A 165 -25.92 -7.77 16.62
CA ALA A 165 -26.70 -8.24 15.46
C ALA A 165 -26.62 -9.75 15.24
N GLY A 166 -25.52 -10.38 15.67
CA GLY A 166 -25.22 -11.77 15.36
C GLY A 166 -24.88 -12.00 13.88
N TYR A 167 -24.42 -13.20 13.58
CA TYR A 167 -24.08 -13.63 12.23
C TYR A 167 -24.94 -14.82 11.81
N GLY A 168 -25.30 -14.87 10.53
CA GLY A 168 -26.09 -15.94 9.94
C GLY A 168 -25.70 -16.21 8.51
N ASP A 169 -26.23 -17.27 7.95
CA ASP A 169 -25.96 -17.72 6.59
C ASP A 169 -26.46 -16.72 5.54
N ILE A 170 -25.61 -16.38 4.58
CA ILE A 170 -25.91 -15.53 3.42
C ILE A 170 -25.71 -16.25 2.09
N GLY A 171 -25.63 -17.58 2.13
CA GLY A 171 -25.59 -18.47 0.97
C GLY A 171 -24.25 -19.10 0.65
N ALA A 172 -23.12 -18.39 0.83
CA ALA A 172 -21.77 -18.94 0.63
C ALA A 172 -20.94 -18.93 1.92
N TRP A 173 -21.21 -17.99 2.81
CA TRP A 173 -20.58 -17.87 4.13
C TRP A 173 -21.56 -17.22 5.11
N CYS A 174 -21.15 -17.07 6.34
CA CYS A 174 -21.94 -16.41 7.37
C CYS A 174 -21.52 -14.96 7.55
N TRP A 175 -22.51 -14.07 7.67
CA TRP A 175 -22.30 -12.65 7.93
C TRP A 175 -23.58 -12.02 8.49
N PHE A 176 -23.67 -10.68 8.51
CA PHE A 176 -24.93 -10.02 8.88
C PHE A 176 -26.06 -10.39 7.91
N THR A 177 -27.19 -10.83 8.45
CA THR A 177 -28.38 -11.16 7.66
C THR A 177 -29.17 -9.92 7.26
N SER A 178 -29.07 -8.83 8.03
CA SER A 178 -29.74 -7.57 7.76
C SER A 178 -28.91 -6.69 6.79
N ASP A 179 -29.50 -6.31 5.66
CA ASP A 179 -28.86 -5.40 4.70
C ASP A 179 -28.61 -4.01 5.29
N LYS A 180 -29.50 -3.51 6.15
CA LYS A 180 -29.32 -2.23 6.86
C LYS A 180 -28.08 -2.28 7.78
N THR A 181 -27.94 -3.37 8.54
CA THR A 181 -26.78 -3.57 9.42
C THR A 181 -25.49 -3.64 8.62
N ARG A 182 -25.47 -4.40 7.50
CA ARG A 182 -24.30 -4.45 6.60
C ARG A 182 -23.94 -3.08 6.05
N LEU A 183 -24.92 -2.31 5.61
CA LEU A 183 -24.72 -0.98 5.09
C LEU A 183 -24.07 -0.06 6.14
N LEU A 184 -24.63 0.01 7.34
CA LEU A 184 -24.18 0.88 8.41
C LEU A 184 -22.80 0.49 8.98
N VAL A 185 -22.60 -0.81 9.23
CA VAL A 185 -21.41 -1.29 9.97
C VAL A 185 -20.23 -1.56 9.04
N ASN A 186 -20.47 -1.85 7.77
CA ASN A 186 -19.41 -2.22 6.84
C ASN A 186 -19.27 -1.23 5.66
N PHE A 187 -20.35 -1.00 4.91
CA PHE A 187 -20.22 -0.21 3.67
C PHE A 187 -20.00 1.28 3.91
N ILE A 188 -20.69 1.90 4.87
CA ILE A 188 -20.49 3.32 5.17
C ILE A 188 -19.07 3.59 5.69
N PRO A 189 -18.52 2.89 6.68
CA PRO A 189 -17.14 3.07 7.09
C PRO A 189 -16.13 2.87 5.94
N ARG A 190 -16.36 1.88 5.08
CA ARG A 190 -15.54 1.63 3.91
C ARG A 190 -15.58 2.80 2.91
N TRP A 191 -16.75 3.35 2.64
CA TRP A 191 -16.86 4.52 1.75
C TRP A 191 -16.12 5.71 2.31
N LEU A 192 -16.17 5.93 3.63
CA LEU A 192 -15.37 6.97 4.27
C LEU A 192 -13.88 6.74 4.09
N ILE A 193 -13.41 5.50 4.21
CA ILE A 193 -12.01 5.13 3.93
C ILE A 193 -11.66 5.37 2.46
N ILE A 194 -12.49 4.96 1.52
CA ILE A 194 -12.29 5.20 0.08
C ILE A 194 -12.21 6.70 -0.21
N ILE A 195 -13.11 7.51 0.34
CA ILE A 195 -13.10 8.96 0.20
C ILE A 195 -11.83 9.57 0.78
N ALA A 196 -11.38 9.10 1.94
CA ALA A 196 -10.13 9.54 2.54
C ALA A 196 -8.91 9.20 1.64
N ILE A 197 -8.85 8.01 1.07
CA ILE A 197 -7.80 7.60 0.13
C ILE A 197 -7.82 8.49 -1.13
N LEU A 198 -8.99 8.74 -1.71
CA LEU A 198 -9.14 9.62 -2.87
C LEU A 198 -8.71 11.06 -2.55
N ALA A 199 -9.06 11.57 -1.37
CA ALA A 199 -8.64 12.90 -0.92
C ALA A 199 -7.10 12.98 -0.75
N LEU A 200 -6.48 11.96 -0.14
CA LEU A 200 -5.02 11.87 -0.02
C LEU A 200 -4.34 11.87 -1.40
N TYR A 201 -4.86 11.09 -2.35
CA TYR A 201 -4.28 11.01 -3.69
C TYR A 201 -4.53 12.27 -4.52
N ALA A 202 -5.69 12.90 -4.39
CA ALA A 202 -5.95 14.20 -5.01
C ALA A 202 -5.02 15.29 -4.46
N HIS A 203 -4.77 15.28 -3.13
CA HIS A 203 -3.83 16.21 -2.52
C HIS A 203 -2.40 15.95 -2.99
N LEU A 204 -1.99 14.68 -3.06
CA LEU A 204 -0.69 14.27 -3.59
C LEU A 204 -0.50 14.70 -5.04
N TYR A 205 -1.51 14.51 -5.89
CA TYR A 205 -1.50 14.95 -7.28
C TYR A 205 -1.29 16.47 -7.37
N ARG A 206 -1.97 17.26 -6.54
CA ARG A 206 -1.77 18.72 -6.49
C ARG A 206 -0.35 19.12 -6.12
N ILE A 207 0.27 18.41 -5.15
CA ILE A 207 1.67 18.65 -4.76
C ILE A 207 2.61 18.37 -5.94
N ILE A 208 2.44 17.24 -6.60
CA ILE A 208 3.28 16.83 -7.74
C ILE A 208 3.10 17.79 -8.91
N TYR A 209 1.86 18.16 -9.24
CA TYR A 209 1.51 19.10 -10.32
C TYR A 209 2.13 20.48 -10.07
N LYS A 210 1.97 21.01 -8.84
CA LYS A 210 2.57 22.30 -8.46
C LYS A 210 4.10 22.28 -8.54
N ALA A 211 4.72 21.17 -8.15
CA ALA A 211 6.17 20.99 -8.29
C ALA A 211 6.59 20.96 -9.77
N HIS A 212 5.83 20.26 -10.62
CA HIS A 212 6.12 20.18 -12.06
C HIS A 212 6.04 21.56 -12.74
N ASN A 213 4.98 22.32 -12.51
CA ASN A 213 4.80 23.64 -13.12
C ASN A 213 5.89 24.65 -12.72
N ARG A 214 6.37 24.57 -11.48
CA ARG A 214 7.52 25.40 -11.07
C ARG A 214 8.79 25.10 -11.86
N PHE A 215 9.01 23.85 -12.29
CA PHE A 215 10.17 23.51 -13.10
C PHE A 215 10.07 24.03 -14.53
N MET A 216 8.89 23.94 -15.16
CA MET A 216 8.69 24.49 -16.51
C MET A 216 8.90 26.00 -16.54
N SER A 217 8.47 26.74 -15.50
CA SER A 217 8.73 28.18 -15.41
C SER A 217 10.19 28.57 -15.27
N PHE A 218 11.06 27.70 -14.78
CA PHE A 218 12.50 27.96 -14.68
C PHE A 218 13.24 27.67 -15.99
N ASP A 219 12.78 26.71 -16.80
CA ASP A 219 13.36 26.43 -18.12
C ASP A 219 13.00 27.55 -19.12
N ASP A 220 11.81 28.15 -19.03
CA ASP A 220 11.40 29.28 -19.86
C ASP A 220 12.10 30.62 -19.46
N ALA A 221 12.57 30.71 -18.22
CA ALA A 221 13.27 31.88 -17.69
C ALA A 221 14.80 31.88 -17.92
N SER A 222 15.31 30.89 -18.67
CA SER A 222 16.71 30.89 -19.09
C SER A 222 16.90 31.97 -20.20
N PRO A 223 17.54 33.12 -19.92
CA PRO A 223 17.64 34.15 -20.93
C PRO A 223 18.56 33.67 -22.04
N HIS A 224 18.03 33.62 -23.23
CA HIS A 224 18.77 33.71 -24.47
C HIS A 224 19.46 35.10 -24.52
N SER A 225 20.56 35.27 -23.80
CA SER A 225 21.43 36.45 -23.95
C SER A 225 22.85 36.15 -23.47
N LEU A 226 23.54 35.29 -24.18
CA LEU A 226 24.97 35.42 -24.36
C LEU A 226 25.24 35.20 -25.84
N GLN A 227 24.90 36.23 -26.64
CA GLN A 227 25.53 36.43 -27.93
C GLN A 227 27.01 36.73 -27.66
N PRO A 228 27.95 35.95 -28.17
CA PRO A 228 29.34 36.39 -28.18
C PRO A 228 29.45 37.49 -29.22
N GLU A 229 29.57 38.74 -28.78
CA GLU A 229 30.09 39.79 -29.64
C GLU A 229 31.48 39.37 -30.09
N THR A 230 31.56 39.06 -31.36
CA THR A 230 32.81 38.94 -32.12
C THR A 230 33.43 40.32 -32.25
N GLU A 231 34.24 40.75 -31.29
CA GLU A 231 35.24 41.77 -31.55
C GLU A 231 36.53 41.14 -32.08
N SER A 232 36.71 41.32 -33.35
CA SER A 232 37.98 41.14 -34.07
C SER A 232 38.97 42.19 -33.65
N VAL A 233 40.01 41.84 -32.89
CA VAL A 233 41.25 42.62 -32.81
C VAL A 233 42.41 41.67 -32.97
N SER A 234 43.16 42.01 -34.01
CA SER A 234 44.40 41.40 -34.51
C SER A 234 45.53 41.45 -33.51
N SER A 235 46.36 40.41 -33.60
CA SER A 235 47.83 40.40 -33.56
C SER A 235 48.60 40.99 -32.36
N THR A 236 49.33 40.18 -31.61
CA THR A 236 50.82 40.17 -31.73
C THR A 236 51.45 39.34 -30.59
N ARG A 237 52.30 38.43 -31.00
CA ARG A 237 53.40 37.76 -30.31
C ARG A 237 53.94 38.45 -29.05
N ARG A 238 54.16 37.69 -27.95
CA ARG A 238 55.56 37.49 -27.46
C ARG A 238 55.62 36.42 -26.33
N ILE A 239 56.63 35.66 -26.48
CA ILE A 239 57.39 34.74 -25.66
C ILE A 239 57.83 35.37 -24.34
N GLY A 240 57.79 34.65 -23.21
CA GLY A 240 58.58 34.98 -22.03
C GLY A 240 58.16 34.28 -20.76
N ARG A 241 58.80 33.17 -20.41
CA ARG A 241 59.00 32.68 -19.02
C ARG A 241 60.16 33.52 -18.44
N PRO A 242 60.33 33.76 -17.13
CA PRO A 242 60.49 32.76 -16.08
C PRO A 242 60.04 33.18 -14.66
N SER A 243 60.17 32.22 -13.78
CA SER A 243 60.18 32.11 -12.32
C SER A 243 60.71 33.31 -11.50
N ALA A 244 60.12 33.48 -10.29
CA ALA A 244 60.76 33.76 -8.99
C ALA A 244 59.62 34.09 -7.98
N SER A 245 59.40 33.34 -6.95
CA SER A 245 60.07 33.37 -5.65
C SER A 245 59.86 34.65 -4.82
N MET A 246 59.29 34.47 -3.66
CA MET A 246 59.66 35.07 -2.38
C MET A 246 58.65 36.02 -1.66
N ASN A 247 58.15 35.54 -0.54
CA ASN A 247 58.26 36.08 0.83
C ASN A 247 57.23 37.10 1.40
N ILE A 248 56.54 36.58 2.44
CA ILE A 248 56.42 37.11 3.84
C ILE A 248 55.88 38.55 4.00
N ALA A 249 54.73 38.62 4.67
CA ALA A 249 54.60 39.39 5.92
C ALA A 249 53.20 39.20 6.56
N SER A 250 53.23 38.73 7.77
CA SER A 250 52.16 38.77 8.76
C SER A 250 51.68 40.20 9.04
N LYS A 251 50.38 40.39 9.18
CA LYS A 251 49.87 41.46 10.01
C LYS A 251 48.49 41.09 10.56
N ASP A 252 48.49 40.97 11.88
CA ASP A 252 47.30 40.87 12.72
C ASP A 252 46.34 42.02 12.41
N MET A 253 45.06 41.73 12.32
CA MET A 253 44.02 42.71 12.59
C MET A 253 42.72 42.01 13.00
N ASP A 254 42.34 42.25 14.24
CA ASP A 254 41.07 41.98 14.84
C ASP A 254 39.93 42.46 13.96
N ILE A 255 38.94 41.61 13.70
CA ILE A 255 37.64 42.06 13.20
C ILE A 255 36.53 41.31 13.93
N GLU A 256 35.76 42.14 14.58
CA GLU A 256 34.50 41.99 15.26
C GLU A 256 33.55 40.95 14.65
N HIS A 257 32.92 40.20 15.55
CA HIS A 257 31.70 39.45 15.33
C HIS A 257 30.57 40.34 14.81
N THR A 258 30.28 40.23 13.52
CA THR A 258 28.95 40.57 13.00
C THR A 258 28.30 39.32 12.50
N GLY A 259 27.34 38.82 13.28
CA GLY A 259 26.49 37.67 12.94
C GLY A 259 25.63 37.94 11.72
N GLY A 260 26.10 37.54 10.58
CA GLY A 260 25.31 37.42 9.36
C GLY A 260 24.82 35.99 9.19
N THR A 261 23.60 35.74 9.65
CA THR A 261 22.89 34.50 9.37
C THR A 261 22.59 34.43 7.86
N ILE A 262 23.50 33.83 7.09
CA ILE A 262 23.22 33.49 5.71
C ILE A 262 22.20 32.35 5.72
N SER A 263 20.92 32.71 5.70
CA SER A 263 19.83 31.81 5.37
C SER A 263 20.00 31.38 3.91
N GLY A 264 20.84 30.38 3.68
CA GLY A 264 20.90 29.72 2.39
C GLY A 264 19.50 29.18 2.04
N PRO A 265 19.06 29.34 0.78
CA PRO A 265 17.76 28.78 0.37
C PRO A 265 17.78 27.30 0.69
N THR A 266 16.83 26.87 1.53
CA THR A 266 16.58 25.45 1.80
C THR A 266 16.28 24.78 0.48
N HIS A 267 17.30 24.21 -0.15
CA HIS A 267 17.15 23.36 -1.30
C HIS A 267 16.20 22.22 -0.91
N SER A 268 14.95 22.37 -1.27
CA SER A 268 13.96 21.30 -1.26
C SER A 268 14.53 20.17 -2.13
N ARG A 269 15.21 19.22 -1.47
CA ARG A 269 15.85 18.07 -2.12
C ARG A 269 14.76 17.33 -2.90
N ARG A 270 14.86 17.30 -4.22
CA ARG A 270 13.99 16.50 -5.10
C ARG A 270 13.93 15.07 -4.56
N PRO A 271 12.73 14.48 -4.39
CA PRO A 271 12.65 13.06 -4.06
C PRO A 271 13.36 12.26 -5.15
N SER A 272 14.21 11.31 -4.75
CA SER A 272 14.98 10.50 -5.69
C SER A 272 14.02 9.76 -6.65
N PRO A 273 14.41 9.52 -7.91
CA PRO A 273 13.57 8.81 -8.87
C PRO A 273 13.17 7.41 -8.36
N VAL A 274 14.02 6.77 -7.55
CA VAL A 274 13.74 5.49 -6.89
C VAL A 274 12.57 5.63 -5.90
N LEU A 275 12.55 6.71 -5.10
CA LEU A 275 11.47 6.94 -4.13
C LEU A 275 10.12 7.18 -4.83
N LYS A 276 10.12 7.91 -5.94
CA LYS A 276 8.92 8.11 -6.77
C LYS A 276 8.41 6.77 -7.32
N LYS A 277 9.29 5.95 -7.89
CA LYS A 277 8.93 4.62 -8.39
C LYS A 277 8.29 3.75 -7.30
N MET A 278 8.93 3.69 -6.12
CA MET A 278 8.42 2.92 -4.98
C MET A 278 7.03 3.40 -4.54
N ALA A 279 6.79 4.70 -4.56
CA ALA A 279 5.52 5.26 -4.16
C ALA A 279 4.41 4.96 -5.18
N TYR A 280 4.67 5.05 -6.48
CA TYR A 280 3.72 4.63 -7.53
C TYR A 280 3.36 3.14 -7.38
N GLN A 281 4.32 2.29 -7.06
CA GLN A 281 4.08 0.87 -6.80
C GLN A 281 3.16 0.64 -5.59
N MET A 282 3.31 1.43 -4.52
CA MET A 282 2.42 1.34 -3.36
C MET A 282 1.00 1.85 -3.64
N MET A 283 0.85 2.85 -4.51
CA MET A 283 -0.46 3.40 -4.89
C MET A 283 -1.34 2.39 -5.62
N SER A 284 -0.76 1.39 -6.29
CA SER A 284 -1.53 0.40 -7.03
C SER A 284 -2.44 -0.47 -6.16
N TYR A 285 -2.05 -0.78 -4.91
CA TYR A 285 -2.89 -1.56 -3.98
C TYR A 285 -4.21 -0.87 -3.64
N PRO A 286 -4.23 0.38 -3.12
CA PRO A 286 -5.48 1.09 -2.88
C PRO A 286 -6.31 1.33 -4.16
N LEU A 287 -5.67 1.54 -5.33
CA LEU A 287 -6.40 1.73 -6.58
C LEU A 287 -7.13 0.46 -7.02
N VAL A 288 -6.47 -0.70 -6.97
CA VAL A 288 -7.08 -1.99 -7.31
C VAL A 288 -8.15 -2.36 -6.29
N TYR A 289 -7.90 -2.12 -5.00
CA TYR A 289 -8.91 -2.26 -3.95
C TYR A 289 -10.18 -1.45 -4.27
N MET A 290 -10.08 -0.16 -4.59
CA MET A 290 -11.23 0.67 -4.94
C MET A 290 -11.96 0.15 -6.17
N PHE A 291 -11.21 -0.30 -7.19
CA PHE A 291 -11.78 -0.89 -8.41
C PHE A 291 -12.59 -2.15 -8.11
N ILE A 292 -12.05 -3.08 -7.32
CA ILE A 292 -12.71 -4.33 -6.93
C ILE A 292 -13.99 -4.02 -6.16
N TRP A 293 -13.96 -3.07 -5.23
CA TRP A 293 -15.11 -2.72 -4.39
C TRP A 293 -16.17 -1.86 -5.08
N THR A 294 -15.93 -1.42 -6.32
CA THR A 294 -16.93 -0.69 -7.11
C THR A 294 -18.18 -1.54 -7.38
N ILE A 295 -18.00 -2.83 -7.71
CA ILE A 295 -19.12 -3.74 -7.99
C ILE A 295 -19.96 -4.01 -6.72
N PRO A 296 -19.37 -4.44 -5.59
CA PRO A 296 -20.12 -4.59 -4.34
C PRO A 296 -20.84 -3.32 -3.89
N THR A 297 -20.19 -2.17 -4.03
CA THR A 297 -20.78 -0.88 -3.67
C THR A 297 -22.00 -0.55 -4.55
N SER A 298 -21.86 -0.66 -5.86
CA SER A 298 -22.94 -0.40 -6.82
C SER A 298 -24.13 -1.30 -6.59
N LEU A 299 -23.88 -2.58 -6.29
CA LEU A 299 -24.94 -3.53 -6.00
C LEU A 299 -25.69 -3.19 -4.71
N ARG A 300 -24.98 -2.76 -3.67
CA ARG A 300 -25.62 -2.32 -2.41
C ARG A 300 -26.46 -1.09 -2.58
N ILE A 301 -26.01 -0.12 -3.35
CA ILE A 301 -26.81 1.08 -3.70
C ILE A 301 -28.08 0.65 -4.45
N TYR A 302 -27.94 -0.20 -5.46
CA TYR A 302 -29.07 -0.72 -6.23
C TYR A 302 -30.11 -1.41 -5.33
N GLN A 303 -29.69 -2.34 -4.47
CA GLN A 303 -30.56 -3.08 -3.54
C GLN A 303 -31.25 -2.13 -2.55
N THR A 304 -30.53 -1.13 -2.04
CA THR A 304 -31.09 -0.17 -1.08
C THR A 304 -32.13 0.75 -1.72
N VAL A 305 -31.89 1.20 -2.96
CA VAL A 305 -32.78 2.12 -3.68
C VAL A 305 -34.00 1.39 -4.23
N THR A 306 -33.84 0.20 -4.80
CA THR A 306 -34.91 -0.53 -5.47
C THR A 306 -35.68 -1.49 -4.56
N GLY A 307 -35.10 -1.89 -3.43
CA GLY A 307 -35.63 -2.94 -2.56
C GLY A 307 -35.70 -4.31 -3.23
N LYS A 308 -35.05 -4.51 -4.38
CA LYS A 308 -35.07 -5.75 -5.17
C LYS A 308 -33.76 -6.50 -5.06
N ALA A 309 -33.86 -7.84 -5.06
CA ALA A 309 -32.69 -8.70 -5.17
C ALA A 309 -32.03 -8.50 -6.57
N ALA A 310 -30.70 -8.57 -6.59
CA ALA A 310 -29.97 -8.53 -7.85
C ALA A 310 -30.12 -9.86 -8.61
N PRO A 311 -29.97 -9.86 -9.95
CA PRO A 311 -29.87 -11.07 -10.73
C PRO A 311 -28.74 -11.97 -10.20
N PHE A 312 -28.97 -13.29 -10.22
CA PHE A 312 -28.04 -14.27 -9.65
C PHE A 312 -26.60 -14.13 -10.12
N GLY A 313 -26.38 -13.91 -11.41
CA GLY A 313 -25.04 -13.74 -11.99
C GLY A 313 -24.30 -12.53 -11.39
N ILE A 314 -24.98 -11.38 -11.27
CA ILE A 314 -24.40 -10.15 -10.69
C ILE A 314 -24.11 -10.34 -9.20
N ALA A 315 -25.03 -10.99 -8.46
CA ALA A 315 -24.83 -11.30 -7.04
C ALA A 315 -23.68 -12.29 -6.81
N THR A 316 -23.40 -13.19 -7.77
CA THR A 316 -22.27 -14.10 -7.72
C THR A 316 -20.96 -13.35 -7.97
N VAL A 317 -20.93 -12.47 -8.99
CA VAL A 317 -19.75 -11.61 -9.28
C VAL A 317 -19.45 -10.68 -8.10
N ASP A 318 -20.47 -10.06 -7.48
CA ASP A 318 -20.33 -9.27 -6.25
C ASP A 318 -19.54 -10.03 -5.16
N LYS A 319 -19.98 -11.23 -4.86
CA LYS A 319 -19.32 -12.07 -3.85
C LYS A 319 -17.93 -12.52 -4.27
N ALA A 320 -17.74 -12.86 -5.54
CA ALA A 320 -16.43 -13.23 -6.09
C ALA A 320 -15.44 -12.05 -6.01
N CYS A 321 -15.88 -10.81 -6.24
CA CYS A 321 -15.06 -9.61 -6.10
C CYS A 321 -14.54 -9.42 -4.67
N ILE A 322 -15.34 -9.72 -3.65
CA ILE A 322 -14.90 -9.65 -2.25
C ILE A 322 -13.77 -10.65 -1.98
N VAL A 323 -13.86 -11.84 -2.58
CA VAL A 323 -12.93 -12.95 -2.31
C VAL A 323 -11.64 -12.87 -3.14
N VAL A 324 -11.70 -12.30 -4.34
CA VAL A 324 -10.57 -12.28 -5.30
C VAL A 324 -9.43 -11.36 -4.87
N GLN A 325 -9.62 -10.54 -3.86
CA GLN A 325 -8.70 -9.47 -3.47
C GLN A 325 -7.29 -9.98 -3.21
N GLY A 326 -7.07 -11.04 -2.45
CA GLY A 326 -5.74 -11.59 -2.19
C GLY A 326 -5.02 -12.08 -3.45
N PHE A 327 -5.75 -12.56 -4.46
CA PHE A 327 -5.18 -12.87 -5.77
C PHE A 327 -4.79 -11.60 -6.54
N ALA A 328 -5.63 -10.57 -6.53
CA ALA A 328 -5.34 -9.29 -7.18
C ALA A 328 -4.12 -8.60 -6.54
N ASP A 329 -4.01 -8.62 -5.21
CA ASP A 329 -2.85 -8.10 -4.49
C ASP A 329 -1.58 -8.88 -4.81
N ALA A 330 -1.67 -10.20 -5.02
CA ALA A 330 -0.56 -11.01 -5.49
C ALA A 330 -0.11 -10.65 -6.92
N LEU A 331 -1.03 -10.37 -7.82
CA LEU A 331 -0.70 -9.89 -9.17
C LEU A 331 0.04 -8.55 -9.12
N ILE A 332 -0.44 -7.59 -8.30
CA ILE A 332 0.22 -6.31 -8.11
C ILE A 332 1.64 -6.53 -7.54
N TYR A 333 1.76 -7.38 -6.54
CA TYR A 333 3.03 -7.72 -5.92
C TYR A 333 4.02 -8.33 -6.92
N GLY A 334 3.55 -9.24 -7.77
CA GLY A 334 4.36 -9.86 -8.80
C GLY A 334 4.87 -8.88 -9.87
N VAL A 335 4.01 -7.95 -10.30
CA VAL A 335 4.36 -6.97 -11.33
C VAL A 335 5.24 -5.84 -10.77
N ASN A 336 4.92 -5.37 -9.57
CA ASN A 336 5.53 -4.16 -9.01
C ASN A 336 6.80 -4.42 -8.23
N GLU A 337 6.95 -5.61 -7.65
CA GLU A 337 8.06 -5.90 -6.76
C GLU A 337 9.16 -6.74 -7.45
N SER A 338 10.37 -6.56 -6.98
CA SER A 338 11.51 -7.38 -7.40
C SER A 338 11.42 -8.85 -6.94
N SER A 339 10.28 -9.24 -6.35
CA SER A 339 10.04 -10.58 -5.84
C SER A 339 10.14 -11.65 -6.92
N LEU A 340 9.58 -11.39 -8.13
CA LEU A 340 9.73 -12.32 -9.26
C LEU A 340 11.18 -12.52 -9.69
N SER A 341 12.00 -11.47 -9.65
CA SER A 341 13.43 -11.60 -9.95
C SER A 341 14.14 -12.43 -8.89
N ALA A 342 13.82 -12.22 -7.60
CA ALA A 342 14.35 -13.01 -6.49
C ALA A 342 13.96 -14.51 -6.60
N TRP A 343 12.71 -14.78 -7.00
CA TRP A 343 12.28 -16.15 -7.28
C TRP A 343 13.00 -16.76 -8.48
N ARG A 344 13.14 -16.03 -9.59
CA ARG A 344 13.90 -16.48 -10.78
C ARG A 344 15.36 -16.78 -10.42
N GLU A 345 16.02 -15.90 -9.67
CA GLU A 345 17.38 -16.09 -9.21
C GLU A 345 17.53 -17.34 -8.36
N LYS A 346 16.61 -17.56 -7.41
CA LYS A 346 16.63 -18.75 -6.53
C LYS A 346 16.43 -20.06 -7.29
N PHE A 347 15.59 -20.06 -8.34
CA PHE A 347 15.34 -21.26 -9.16
C PHE A 347 16.23 -21.36 -10.41
N SER A 348 17.00 -20.33 -10.73
CA SER A 348 18.00 -20.40 -11.79
C SER A 348 19.12 -21.34 -11.36
N ARG A 349 19.36 -22.38 -12.16
CA ARG A 349 20.48 -23.31 -11.97
C ARG A 349 21.83 -22.70 -12.35
N TYR A 350 21.83 -21.54 -13.02
CA TYR A 350 23.03 -20.79 -13.34
C TYR A 350 23.37 -19.84 -12.19
N PRO A 351 24.64 -19.86 -11.70
CA PRO A 351 25.06 -18.84 -10.78
C PRO A 351 24.83 -17.47 -11.42
N PRO A 352 24.37 -16.47 -10.67
CA PRO A 352 24.20 -15.14 -11.21
C PRO A 352 25.52 -14.71 -11.83
N THR A 353 25.50 -14.35 -13.11
CA THR A 353 26.63 -13.66 -13.73
C THR A 353 26.87 -12.44 -12.86
N ALA A 354 27.99 -12.40 -12.19
CA ALA A 354 28.32 -11.30 -11.29
C ALA A 354 28.01 -9.99 -12.05
N PRO A 355 27.18 -9.09 -11.52
CA PRO A 355 26.93 -7.84 -12.19
C PRO A 355 28.28 -7.23 -12.46
N ALA A 356 28.55 -6.90 -13.73
CA ALA A 356 29.76 -6.21 -14.11
C ALA A 356 29.94 -5.08 -13.09
N PRO A 357 31.13 -4.93 -12.48
CA PRO A 357 31.34 -3.94 -11.45
C PRO A 357 30.94 -2.58 -12.04
N ILE A 358 29.78 -2.09 -11.65
CA ILE A 358 29.39 -0.72 -11.94
C ILE A 358 30.37 0.07 -11.10
N ASN A 359 31.44 0.52 -11.74
CA ASN A 359 32.38 1.47 -11.15
C ASN A 359 31.64 2.78 -10.88
N PHE A 360 30.85 2.79 -9.81
CA PHE A 360 30.48 4.04 -9.17
C PHE A 360 31.76 4.57 -8.51
N HIS A 361 32.57 5.26 -9.28
CA HIS A 361 33.50 6.26 -8.74
C HIS A 361 32.65 7.35 -8.09
N VAL A 362 31.99 7.03 -7.00
CA VAL A 362 31.54 8.04 -6.05
C VAL A 362 32.81 8.53 -5.39
N ASN A 363 33.15 9.80 -5.64
CA ASN A 363 34.24 10.54 -5.01
C ASN A 363 33.98 10.69 -3.48
N VAL A 364 33.80 9.57 -2.78
CA VAL A 364 33.67 9.51 -1.30
C VAL A 364 35.06 9.75 -0.65
N GLN A 365 36.12 9.64 -1.42
CA GLN A 365 37.48 9.79 -0.92
C GLN A 365 37.83 11.24 -0.54
N ARG A 366 37.13 12.25 -1.05
CA ARG A 366 37.35 13.65 -0.66
C ARG A 366 36.85 14.01 0.73
N ASP A 367 35.72 13.44 1.17
CA ASP A 367 35.15 13.81 2.48
C ASP A 367 35.84 13.10 3.65
N ILE A 368 36.36 11.88 3.43
CA ILE A 368 37.08 11.13 4.48
C ILE A 368 38.49 11.71 4.72
N THR A 369 39.13 12.27 3.68
CA THR A 369 40.46 12.88 3.82
C THR A 369 40.38 14.19 4.60
N ILE A 370 39.34 15.01 4.42
CA ILE A 370 39.14 16.26 5.15
C ILE A 370 38.87 15.99 6.63
N THR A 371 38.06 14.97 6.97
CA THR A 371 37.77 14.62 8.37
C THR A 371 38.97 14.03 9.08
N ARG A 372 39.86 13.35 8.38
CA ARG A 372 41.08 12.77 8.95
C ARG A 372 42.16 13.82 9.15
N SER A 373 42.24 14.83 8.25
CA SER A 373 43.15 15.95 8.39
C SER A 373 42.76 16.86 9.59
N LEU A 374 41.48 17.11 9.81
CA LEU A 374 41.00 17.90 10.93
C LEU A 374 41.13 17.18 12.29
N ARG A 375 41.22 15.84 12.28
CA ARG A 375 41.40 15.05 13.52
C ARG A 375 42.90 14.90 13.87
N SER A 376 43.79 14.95 12.91
CA SER A 376 45.25 14.94 13.13
C SER A 376 45.74 16.25 13.66
N SER A 377 45.24 17.38 13.15
CA SER A 377 45.64 18.71 13.62
C SER A 377 45.14 19.08 15.01
N ARG A 378 44.17 18.31 15.58
CA ARG A 378 43.66 18.53 16.93
C ARG A 378 44.38 17.73 18.01
N LEU A 379 45.16 16.69 17.62
CA LEU A 379 45.96 15.88 18.54
C LEU A 379 47.39 16.42 18.76
N ASP A 380 47.86 17.32 17.90
CA ASP A 380 49.19 17.91 18.06
C ASP A 380 49.21 19.21 18.89
N HIS A 381 48.07 19.63 19.44
CA HIS A 381 47.95 20.81 20.30
C HIS A 381 47.77 20.54 21.79
N ASP A 382 47.74 19.24 22.22
CA ASP A 382 47.58 18.83 23.61
C ASP A 382 48.76 17.99 24.14
N LEU A 383 50.01 18.27 23.68
CA LEU A 383 51.26 17.77 24.30
C LEU A 383 52.23 18.91 24.59
#